data_2c885df092124c7aedb65472d1c7576c
#
_entry.id   2c885df092124c7aedb65472d1c7576c
#
_cell.length_a   1.000
_cell.length_b   1.000
_cell.length_c   1.000
_cell.angle_alpha   90.00
_cell.angle_beta   90.00
_cell.angle_gamma   90.00
#
_symmetry.space_group_name_H-M   'P 1'
#
loop_
_entity.id
_entity.type
_entity.pdbx_description
1 polymer ?
#
loop_
_entity_poly.entity_id
_entity_poly.type
_entity_poly.pdbx_seq_one_letter_code
_entity_poly.pdbx_strand_id
1 'polypeptide(L)'
;MVESQSPLYDAFKGILSTIDKERTQELLSYMRTEAINFNLFKNGEFIERKFPFDIVPRIVSASEFAYLDKGIKQRIYALNLFLEDIYSEQKIIKDGIIPPDFVFSSKAYLPEFRNTPVAKNIRVHIS
;
A
#
# COMPACT_ATOMS: atom_id res chain seq x y z
N MET A 1 -12.14 0.37 16.50
CA MET A 1 -11.05 1.30 16.89
C MET A 1 -10.38 0.69 18.10
N VAL A 2 -9.26 -0.01 17.91
CA VAL A 2 -8.47 -0.56 19.03
C VAL A 2 -7.41 0.50 19.31
N GLU A 3 -7.66 1.33 20.33
CA GLU A 3 -6.58 2.11 20.94
C GLU A 3 -5.64 1.12 21.60
N SER A 4 -4.54 0.81 20.94
CA SER A 4 -3.49 0.04 21.59
C SER A 4 -2.78 0.97 22.57
N GLN A 5 -3.10 0.81 23.84
CA GLN A 5 -2.31 1.36 24.95
C GLN A 5 -0.97 0.61 25.01
N SER A 6 -0.09 0.87 24.05
CA SER A 6 1.27 0.36 24.10
C SER A 6 2.08 1.27 25.03
N PRO A 7 2.88 0.73 25.97
CA PRO A 7 3.81 1.52 26.80
C PRO A 7 4.72 2.44 25.95
N LEU A 8 5.03 2.00 24.75
CA LEU A 8 5.81 2.79 23.78
C LEU A 8 5.02 4.02 23.29
N TYR A 9 3.71 3.89 23.09
CA TYR A 9 2.85 5.00 22.69
C TYR A 9 2.75 6.05 23.79
N ASP A 10 2.61 5.61 25.04
CA ASP A 10 2.54 6.53 26.19
C ASP A 10 3.86 7.25 26.42
N ALA A 11 5.00 6.56 26.29
CA ALA A 11 6.32 7.17 26.35
C ALA A 11 6.51 8.21 25.24
N PHE A 12 6.11 7.89 24.03
CA PHE A 12 6.19 8.80 22.89
C PHE A 12 5.27 10.02 23.05
N LYS A 13 4.04 9.81 23.52
CA LYS A 13 3.10 10.87 23.85
C LYS A 13 3.66 11.83 24.91
N GLY A 14 4.36 11.26 25.92
CA GLY A 14 5.11 12.05 26.90
C GLY A 14 6.16 12.95 26.25
N ILE A 15 6.95 12.43 25.32
CA ILE A 15 7.95 13.23 24.59
C ILE A 15 7.27 14.33 23.76
N LEU A 16 6.19 13.99 23.04
CA LEU A 16 5.46 14.98 22.24
C LEU A 16 4.88 16.13 23.07
N SER A 17 4.44 15.83 24.31
CA SER A 17 3.90 16.86 25.20
C SER A 17 4.96 17.86 25.67
N THR A 18 6.24 17.54 25.54
CA THR A 18 7.36 18.46 25.87
C THR A 18 7.75 19.37 24.70
N ILE A 19 7.25 19.09 23.49
CA ILE A 19 7.53 19.89 22.30
C ILE A 19 6.54 21.07 22.27
N ASP A 20 7.04 22.28 22.37
CA ASP A 20 6.23 23.48 22.26
C ASP A 20 5.79 23.77 20.80
N LYS A 21 4.89 24.77 20.66
CA LYS A 21 4.38 25.16 19.34
C LYS A 21 5.46 25.69 18.41
N GLU A 22 6.43 26.39 18.95
CA GLU A 22 7.50 27.00 18.17
C GLU A 22 8.40 25.93 17.57
N ARG A 23 8.84 24.98 18.39
CA ARG A 23 9.62 23.82 17.94
C ARG A 23 8.85 22.95 16.96
N THR A 24 7.54 22.81 17.17
CA THR A 24 6.66 22.09 16.22
C THR A 24 6.67 22.75 14.85
N GLN A 25 6.54 24.08 14.79
CA GLN A 25 6.56 24.83 13.53
C GLN A 25 7.92 24.77 12.84
N GLU A 26 9.00 24.88 13.58
CA GLU A 26 10.36 24.71 13.03
C GLU A 26 10.55 23.34 12.38
N LEU A 27 10.17 22.26 13.08
CA LEU A 27 10.27 20.90 12.56
C LEU A 27 9.42 20.71 11.31
N LEU A 28 8.18 21.20 11.30
CA LEU A 28 7.32 21.16 10.12
C LEU A 28 7.90 21.96 8.95
N SER A 29 8.49 23.11 9.22
CA SER A 29 9.15 23.94 8.21
C SER A 29 10.36 23.22 7.61
N TYR A 30 11.19 22.63 8.46
CA TYR A 30 12.34 21.83 8.04
C TYR A 30 11.90 20.62 7.18
N MET A 31 10.92 19.85 7.66
CA MET A 31 10.38 18.72 6.91
C MET A 31 9.81 19.12 5.55
N ARG A 32 9.19 20.31 5.45
CA ARG A 32 8.69 20.85 4.17
C ARG A 32 9.81 21.25 3.22
N THR A 33 10.95 21.65 3.73
CA THR A 33 12.12 22.03 2.92
C THR A 33 12.82 20.80 2.36
N GLU A 34 12.94 19.75 3.18
CA GLU A 34 13.52 18.45 2.80
C GLU A 34 12.48 17.49 2.16
N ALA A 35 11.23 17.98 1.99
CA ALA A 35 10.12 17.14 1.60
C ALA A 35 10.31 16.49 0.24
N ILE A 36 10.04 15.21 0.19
CA ILE A 36 9.90 14.45 -1.04
C ILE A 36 8.66 14.97 -1.78
N ASN A 37 8.86 15.39 -3.02
CA ASN A 37 7.78 15.77 -3.90
C ASN A 37 7.20 14.54 -4.58
N PHE A 38 5.90 14.57 -4.83
CA PHE A 38 5.22 13.55 -5.62
C PHE A 38 4.32 14.20 -6.66
N ASN A 39 4.15 13.51 -7.78
CA ASN A 39 3.33 14.00 -8.88
C ASN A 39 1.92 13.41 -8.80
N LEU A 40 0.92 14.27 -8.77
CA LEU A 40 -0.48 13.89 -8.95
C LEU A 40 -0.91 14.18 -10.38
N PHE A 41 -1.51 13.19 -11.02
CA PHE A 41 -2.16 13.40 -12.32
C PHE A 41 -3.59 13.87 -12.10
N LYS A 42 -3.89 15.12 -12.48
CA LYS A 42 -5.22 15.71 -12.33
C LYS A 42 -5.53 16.56 -13.55
N ASN A 43 -6.72 16.38 -14.12
CA ASN A 43 -7.22 17.15 -15.27
C ASN A 43 -6.30 17.10 -16.52
N GLY A 44 -5.58 16.00 -16.73
CA GLY A 44 -4.67 15.87 -17.89
C GLY A 44 -3.25 16.36 -17.65
N GLU A 45 -2.94 16.90 -16.48
CA GLU A 45 -1.63 17.47 -16.14
C GLU A 45 -1.03 16.83 -14.88
N PHE A 46 0.29 16.79 -14.82
CA PHE A 46 1.03 16.40 -13.61
C PHE A 46 1.21 17.63 -12.72
N ILE A 47 0.68 17.55 -11.51
CA ILE A 47 0.83 18.59 -10.49
C ILE A 47 1.78 18.07 -9.43
N GLU A 48 2.93 18.72 -9.28
CA GLU A 48 3.87 18.43 -8.22
C GLU A 48 3.32 18.90 -6.87
N ARG A 49 3.32 18.02 -5.88
CA ARG A 49 2.92 18.33 -4.50
C ARG A 49 3.97 17.85 -3.51
N LYS A 50 4.11 18.61 -2.44
CA LYS A 50 4.92 18.20 -1.29
C LYS A 50 4.20 17.14 -0.48
N PHE A 51 4.93 16.10 -0.06
CA PHE A 51 4.37 15.07 0.79
C PHE A 51 3.98 15.67 2.16
N PRO A 52 2.74 15.49 2.62
CA PRO A 52 2.28 16.01 3.90
C PRO A 52 2.82 15.16 5.04
N PHE A 53 3.99 15.50 5.55
CA PHE A 53 4.52 14.83 6.75
C PHE A 53 3.77 15.30 8.00
N ASP A 54 3.54 14.34 8.91
CA ASP A 54 3.09 14.60 10.26
C ASP A 54 4.27 14.41 11.24
N ILE A 55 4.36 15.27 12.24
CA ILE A 55 5.37 15.14 13.30
C ILE A 55 5.05 13.97 14.22
N VAL A 56 3.78 13.62 14.32
CA VAL A 56 3.31 12.53 15.16
C VAL A 56 3.28 11.24 14.33
N PRO A 57 4.30 10.38 14.43
CA PRO A 57 4.27 9.12 13.70
C PRO A 57 3.20 8.19 14.28
N ARG A 58 2.56 7.42 13.41
CA ARG A 58 1.76 6.30 13.85
C ARG A 58 2.67 5.18 14.33
N ILE A 59 2.57 4.85 15.60
CA ILE A 59 3.30 3.72 16.18
C ILE A 59 2.53 2.45 15.90
N VAL A 60 3.19 1.49 15.27
CA VAL A 60 2.68 0.14 15.02
C VAL A 60 3.44 -0.80 15.94
N SER A 61 2.73 -1.49 16.84
CA SER A 61 3.35 -2.47 17.73
C SER A 61 3.85 -3.70 16.94
N ALA A 62 4.79 -4.43 17.52
CA ALA A 62 5.31 -5.66 16.91
C ALA A 62 4.19 -6.69 16.63
N SER A 63 3.20 -6.79 17.50
CA SER A 63 2.04 -7.67 17.34
C SER A 63 1.11 -7.23 16.21
N GLU A 64 0.84 -5.92 16.10
CA GLU A 64 0.09 -5.36 14.98
C GLU A 64 0.83 -5.58 13.66
N PHE A 65 2.13 -5.31 13.63
CA PHE A 65 2.94 -5.53 12.45
C PHE A 65 2.92 -7.00 12.01
N ALA A 66 3.08 -7.94 12.95
CA ALA A 66 3.00 -9.37 12.64
C ALA A 66 1.63 -9.79 12.08
N TYR A 67 0.55 -9.20 12.60
CA TYR A 67 -0.80 -9.43 12.08
C TYR A 67 -0.97 -8.88 10.66
N LEU A 68 -0.51 -7.65 10.42
CA LEU A 68 -0.55 -7.01 9.10
C LEU A 68 0.31 -7.77 8.08
N ASP A 69 1.53 -8.14 8.46
CA ASP A 69 2.47 -8.91 7.62
C ASP A 69 1.84 -10.23 7.15
N LYS A 70 1.23 -10.98 8.08
CA LYS A 70 0.53 -12.22 7.75
C LYS A 70 -0.62 -11.97 6.77
N GLY A 71 -1.42 -10.93 7.00
CA GLY A 71 -2.55 -10.58 6.13
C GLY A 71 -2.11 -10.12 4.75
N ILE A 72 -1.04 -9.34 4.65
CA ILE A 72 -0.46 -8.89 3.38
C ILE A 72 0.09 -10.07 2.59
N LYS A 73 0.89 -10.94 3.22
CA LYS A 73 1.42 -12.14 2.59
C LYS A 73 0.33 -13.05 2.03
N GLN A 74 -0.76 -13.23 2.77
CA GLN A 74 -1.91 -14.01 2.31
C GLN A 74 -2.55 -13.39 1.06
N ARG A 75 -2.74 -12.07 1.04
CA ARG A 75 -3.32 -11.37 -0.11
C ARG A 75 -2.42 -11.41 -1.33
N ILE A 76 -1.11 -11.21 -1.16
CA ILE A 76 -0.14 -11.31 -2.25
C ILE A 76 -0.15 -12.73 -2.84
N TYR A 77 -0.19 -13.74 -1.98
CA TYR A 77 -0.28 -15.13 -2.43
C TYR A 77 -1.56 -15.38 -3.25
N ALA A 78 -2.71 -14.93 -2.75
CA ALA A 78 -3.98 -15.05 -3.47
C ALA A 78 -3.97 -14.30 -4.82
N LEU A 79 -3.40 -13.10 -4.88
CA LEU A 79 -3.24 -12.34 -6.13
C LEU A 79 -2.34 -13.07 -7.13
N ASN A 80 -1.25 -13.67 -6.67
CA ASN A 80 -0.37 -14.45 -7.55
C ASN A 80 -1.09 -15.68 -8.13
N LEU A 81 -1.86 -16.40 -7.30
CA LEU A 81 -2.68 -17.52 -7.79
C LEU A 81 -3.76 -17.06 -8.79
N PHE A 82 -4.38 -15.91 -8.52
CA PHE A 82 -5.37 -15.33 -9.43
C PHE A 82 -4.74 -14.99 -10.79
N LEU A 83 -3.58 -14.33 -10.79
CA LEU A 83 -2.88 -13.99 -12.03
C LEU A 83 -2.44 -15.27 -12.79
N GLU A 84 -1.94 -16.26 -12.08
CA GLU A 84 -1.57 -17.53 -12.70
C GLU A 84 -2.79 -18.21 -13.36
N ASP A 85 -3.93 -18.21 -12.67
CA ASP A 85 -5.16 -18.82 -13.19
C ASP A 85 -5.72 -18.06 -14.40
N ILE A 86 -5.83 -16.74 -14.37
CA ILE A 86 -6.42 -15.95 -15.48
C ILE A 86 -5.57 -16.01 -16.74
N TYR A 87 -4.27 -16.21 -16.62
CA TYR A 87 -3.35 -16.38 -17.76
C TYR A 87 -3.13 -17.84 -18.16
N SER A 88 -3.77 -18.81 -17.49
CA SER A 88 -3.68 -20.24 -17.79
C SER A 88 -5.05 -20.88 -18.00
N GLU A 89 -5.52 -21.63 -17.01
CA GLU A 89 -6.74 -22.43 -17.12
C GLU A 89 -8.04 -21.64 -16.98
N GLN A 90 -8.00 -20.47 -16.35
CA GLN A 90 -9.16 -19.60 -16.10
C GLN A 90 -10.27 -20.27 -15.29
N LYS A 91 -9.90 -21.08 -14.31
CA LYS A 91 -10.84 -21.82 -13.45
C LYS A 91 -11.79 -20.89 -12.71
N ILE A 92 -11.28 -19.79 -12.16
CA ILE A 92 -12.07 -18.83 -11.39
C ILE A 92 -13.21 -18.22 -12.21
N ILE A 93 -13.00 -18.09 -13.54
CA ILE A 93 -14.01 -17.60 -14.49
C ILE A 93 -14.95 -18.75 -14.86
N LYS A 94 -14.42 -19.95 -15.20
CA LYS A 94 -15.21 -21.10 -15.58
C LYS A 94 -16.15 -21.57 -14.48
N ASP A 95 -15.71 -21.49 -13.23
CA ASP A 95 -16.49 -21.85 -12.05
C ASP A 95 -17.49 -20.75 -11.65
N GLY A 96 -17.54 -19.64 -12.41
CA GLY A 96 -18.49 -18.55 -12.17
C GLY A 96 -18.23 -17.73 -10.90
N ILE A 97 -17.02 -17.84 -10.32
CA ILE A 97 -16.65 -17.11 -9.10
C ILE A 97 -16.46 -15.62 -9.44
N ILE A 98 -15.86 -15.32 -10.59
CA ILE A 98 -15.67 -13.97 -11.10
C ILE A 98 -16.29 -13.86 -12.50
N PRO A 99 -17.09 -12.81 -12.78
CA PRO A 99 -17.60 -12.57 -14.12
C PRO A 99 -16.47 -12.36 -15.13
N PRO A 100 -16.57 -12.92 -16.37
CA PRO A 100 -15.54 -12.75 -17.40
C PRO A 100 -15.21 -11.28 -17.68
N ASP A 101 -16.21 -10.42 -17.71
CA ASP A 101 -16.05 -9.01 -18.00
C ASP A 101 -15.16 -8.28 -16.99
N PHE A 102 -15.15 -8.74 -15.73
CA PHE A 102 -14.28 -8.16 -14.71
C PHE A 102 -12.80 -8.28 -15.07
N VAL A 103 -12.40 -9.38 -15.71
CA VAL A 103 -11.02 -9.61 -16.14
C VAL A 103 -10.76 -9.00 -17.51
N PHE A 104 -11.61 -9.33 -18.49
CA PHE A 104 -11.32 -9.05 -19.89
C PHE A 104 -11.58 -7.60 -20.33
N SER A 105 -12.37 -6.83 -19.58
CA SER A 105 -12.52 -5.39 -19.79
C SER A 105 -11.37 -4.56 -19.22
N SER A 106 -10.53 -5.17 -18.40
CA SER A 106 -9.39 -4.47 -17.81
C SER A 106 -8.34 -4.15 -18.87
N LYS A 107 -7.94 -2.88 -18.96
CA LYS A 107 -6.84 -2.45 -19.85
C LYS A 107 -5.48 -3.04 -19.46
N ALA A 108 -5.36 -3.56 -18.22
CA ALA A 108 -4.15 -4.22 -17.74
C ALA A 108 -4.09 -5.71 -18.12
N TYR A 109 -5.19 -6.29 -18.60
CA TYR A 109 -5.18 -7.66 -19.09
C TYR A 109 -4.60 -7.71 -20.51
N LEU A 110 -3.55 -8.49 -20.68
CA LEU A 110 -2.82 -8.65 -21.95
C LEU A 110 -3.01 -10.08 -22.47
N PRO A 111 -3.97 -10.32 -23.40
CA PRO A 111 -4.31 -11.68 -23.88
C PRO A 111 -3.12 -12.44 -24.48
N GLU A 112 -2.16 -11.74 -25.05
CA GLU A 112 -0.94 -12.29 -25.67
C GLU A 112 -0.04 -13.04 -24.68
N PHE A 113 -0.17 -12.77 -23.38
CA PHE A 113 0.59 -13.46 -22.34
C PHE A 113 -0.06 -14.78 -21.88
N ARG A 114 -1.25 -15.10 -22.39
CA ARG A 114 -1.94 -16.32 -22.02
C ARG A 114 -1.13 -17.55 -22.42
N ASN A 115 -1.02 -18.50 -21.49
CA ASN A 115 -0.29 -19.76 -21.64
C ASN A 115 1.22 -19.60 -21.93
N THR A 116 1.78 -18.42 -21.68
CA THR A 116 3.22 -18.21 -21.85
C THR A 116 3.98 -18.65 -20.59
N PRO A 117 5.25 -19.09 -20.72
CA PRO A 117 6.09 -19.39 -19.54
C PRO A 117 6.35 -18.17 -18.66
N VAL A 118 6.28 -16.97 -19.23
CA VAL A 118 6.50 -15.69 -18.53
C VAL A 118 5.43 -15.47 -17.47
N ALA A 119 4.16 -15.80 -17.79
CA ALA A 119 3.04 -15.63 -16.86
C ALA A 119 3.21 -16.44 -15.56
N LYS A 120 3.93 -17.56 -15.62
CA LYS A 120 4.20 -18.42 -14.44
C LYS A 120 5.27 -17.88 -13.50
N ASN A 121 6.09 -16.94 -13.97
CA ASN A 121 7.24 -16.41 -13.22
C ASN A 121 7.05 -14.96 -12.75
N ILE A 122 5.97 -14.29 -13.19
CA ILE A 122 5.66 -12.94 -12.72
C ILE A 122 5.03 -13.03 -11.33
N ARG A 123 5.65 -12.36 -10.37
CA ARG A 123 5.16 -12.26 -9.00
C ARG A 123 4.70 -10.84 -8.72
N VAL A 124 3.53 -10.71 -8.08
CA VAL A 124 3.11 -9.44 -7.52
C VAL A 124 3.96 -9.13 -6.31
N HIS A 125 4.52 -7.94 -6.26
CA HIS A 125 5.26 -7.40 -5.13
C HIS A 125 4.55 -6.14 -4.64
N ILE A 126 4.53 -5.93 -3.34
CA ILE A 126 4.15 -4.67 -2.72
C ILE A 126 5.44 -4.07 -2.15
N SER A 127 5.80 -2.92 -2.66
CA SER A 127 6.95 -2.12 -2.20
C SER A 127 6.46 -0.85 -1.51
#